data_c26fa52b4278240e896f9b1d1e7964bd
#
_entry.id   c26fa52b4278240e896f9b1d1e7964bd
#
_cell.length_a   1.000
_cell.length_b   1.000
_cell.length_c   1.000
_cell.angle_alpha   90.00
_cell.angle_beta   90.00
_cell.angle_gamma   90.00
#
_symmetry.space_group_name_H-M   'P 1'
#
loop_
_entity.id
_entity.type
_entity.pdbx_description
1 polymer ?
#
loop_
_entity_poly.entity_id
_entity_poly.type
_entity_poly.pdbx_seq_one_letter_code
_entity_poly.pdbx_strand_id
1 'polypeptide(L)'
;MRLSAYPREILILGGGDGVAVREILKYKSVKQITLVDLDPVMTHLGKTHPVLTQINQKSLQSQKIKIIHQDAMTFLEKNDKQFGVIIIDLPDPDTIDLMHVYSLDFYQLIAHHLMRGGVMITQATSPYFSKKAFLCILKTIQAADFSTLPFHNHVPTMGEWGFVLGMRQGDISADHLKKRGLQLTFKDIDCRFIDSNAMKSMIYFGKGVLNHLPNVQINTHLRPVLHQYYLSGNWGVY
;
A
#
# COMPACT_ATOMS: atom_id res chain seq x y z
N MET A 1 -10.41 0.88 -0.24
CA MET A 1 -11.80 0.54 0.09
C MET A 1 -12.80 1.14 -0.90
N ARG A 2 -12.96 2.47 -1.00
CA ARG A 2 -14.01 3.14 -1.79
C ARG A 2 -13.88 3.03 -3.31
N LEU A 3 -12.71 2.72 -3.83
CA LEU A 3 -12.49 2.51 -5.27
C LEU A 3 -12.71 1.06 -5.70
N SER A 4 -12.70 0.11 -4.75
CA SER A 4 -12.97 -1.30 -5.04
C SER A 4 -14.45 -1.56 -5.29
N ALA A 5 -14.73 -2.40 -6.28
CA ALA A 5 -16.09 -2.90 -6.57
C ALA A 5 -16.56 -3.90 -5.49
N TYR A 6 -15.64 -4.61 -4.83
CA TYR A 6 -15.94 -5.70 -3.89
C TYR A 6 -15.10 -5.62 -2.61
N PRO A 7 -15.24 -4.58 -1.77
CA PRO A 7 -14.41 -4.39 -0.57
C PRO A 7 -14.89 -5.28 0.59
N ARG A 8 -14.97 -6.59 0.37
CA ARG A 8 -15.47 -7.57 1.36
C ARG A 8 -14.38 -8.48 1.90
N GLU A 9 -13.52 -8.96 1.01
CA GLU A 9 -12.37 -9.80 1.30
C GLU A 9 -11.12 -8.95 1.18
N ILE A 10 -10.42 -8.74 2.28
CA ILE A 10 -9.28 -7.84 2.37
C ILE A 10 -8.03 -8.65 2.69
N LEU A 11 -6.95 -8.38 1.98
CA LEU A 11 -5.60 -8.83 2.33
C LEU A 11 -4.78 -7.65 2.83
N ILE A 12 -4.06 -7.85 3.91
CA ILE A 12 -3.03 -6.93 4.42
C ILE A 12 -1.73 -7.72 4.46
N LEU A 13 -0.70 -7.22 3.81
CA LEU A 13 0.66 -7.75 3.84
C LEU A 13 1.50 -6.82 4.72
N GLY A 14 1.98 -7.30 5.87
CA GLY A 14 2.51 -6.49 6.95
C GLY A 14 1.41 -5.90 7.86
N GLY A 15 1.69 -4.79 8.52
CA GLY A 15 0.73 -4.07 9.35
C GLY A 15 0.32 -4.79 10.64
N GLY A 16 1.22 -5.58 11.23
CA GLY A 16 0.99 -6.37 12.46
C GLY A 16 0.64 -5.54 13.69
N ASP A 17 0.77 -4.22 13.66
CA ASP A 17 0.31 -3.30 14.70
C ASP A 17 -1.22 -3.17 14.77
N GLY A 18 -1.94 -3.55 13.70
CA GLY A 18 -3.41 -3.53 13.62
C GLY A 18 -4.03 -2.17 13.30
N VAL A 19 -3.26 -1.12 13.03
CA VAL A 19 -3.79 0.21 12.74
C VAL A 19 -4.54 0.22 11.40
N ALA A 20 -4.01 -0.43 10.37
CA ALA A 20 -4.70 -0.61 9.09
C ALA A 20 -6.01 -1.40 9.28
N VAL A 21 -6.00 -2.44 10.10
CA VAL A 21 -7.19 -3.24 10.43
C VAL A 21 -8.28 -2.39 11.08
N ARG A 22 -7.92 -1.50 12.03
CA ARG A 22 -8.84 -0.56 12.67
C ARG A 22 -9.61 0.28 11.65
N GLU A 23 -8.90 0.84 10.67
CA GLU A 23 -9.51 1.69 9.64
C GLU A 23 -10.41 0.88 8.69
N ILE A 24 -10.01 -0.34 8.35
CA ILE A 24 -10.80 -1.24 7.50
C ILE A 24 -12.10 -1.66 8.18
N LEU A 25 -12.08 -1.94 9.48
CA LEU A 25 -13.27 -2.37 10.24
C LEU A 25 -14.37 -1.31 10.33
N LYS A 26 -14.08 -0.05 10.05
CA LYS A 26 -15.10 1.01 9.92
C LYS A 26 -16.06 0.77 8.73
N TYR A 27 -15.65 -0.04 7.75
CA TYR A 27 -16.48 -0.36 6.58
C TYR A 27 -17.36 -1.57 6.84
N LYS A 28 -18.68 -1.35 6.92
CA LYS A 28 -19.69 -2.40 7.19
C LYS A 28 -19.67 -3.53 6.14
N SER A 29 -19.22 -3.23 4.91
CA SER A 29 -19.10 -4.20 3.81
C SER A 29 -18.05 -5.27 4.05
N VAL A 30 -17.06 -5.05 4.92
CA VAL A 30 -15.97 -5.98 5.20
C VAL A 30 -16.51 -7.24 5.88
N LYS A 31 -16.24 -8.39 5.25
CA LYS A 31 -16.58 -9.72 5.77
C LYS A 31 -15.40 -10.38 6.46
N GLN A 32 -14.24 -10.36 5.79
CA GLN A 32 -13.03 -10.99 6.28
C GLN A 32 -11.79 -10.18 5.94
N ILE A 33 -10.84 -10.15 6.87
CA ILE A 33 -9.51 -9.58 6.72
C ILE A 33 -8.51 -10.73 6.92
N THR A 34 -7.64 -10.95 5.95
CA THR A 34 -6.46 -11.81 6.08
C THR A 34 -5.27 -10.88 6.28
N LEU A 35 -4.62 -10.95 7.43
CA LEU A 35 -3.40 -10.23 7.73
C LEU A 35 -2.24 -11.23 7.70
N VAL A 36 -1.27 -10.96 6.86
CA VAL A 36 -0.05 -11.76 6.69
C VAL A 36 1.12 -10.92 7.15
N ASP A 37 1.72 -11.29 8.27
CA ASP A 37 2.87 -10.60 8.84
C ASP A 37 3.97 -11.63 9.17
N LEU A 38 5.20 -11.30 8.86
CA LEU A 38 6.32 -12.19 9.12
C LEU A 38 6.62 -12.31 10.64
N ASP A 39 6.33 -11.24 11.40
CA ASP A 39 6.69 -11.14 12.81
C ASP A 39 5.52 -11.48 13.76
N PRO A 40 5.53 -12.67 14.40
CA PRO A 40 4.53 -13.04 15.40
C PRO A 40 4.63 -12.18 16.67
N VAL A 41 5.79 -11.61 16.99
CA VAL A 41 5.96 -10.74 18.16
C VAL A 41 5.23 -9.42 17.92
N MET A 42 5.32 -8.84 16.72
CA MET A 42 4.61 -7.61 16.38
C MET A 42 3.09 -7.78 16.51
N THR A 43 2.54 -8.85 15.94
CA THR A 43 1.10 -9.14 16.04
C THR A 43 0.67 -9.47 17.48
N HIS A 44 1.52 -10.10 18.28
CA HIS A 44 1.29 -10.34 19.71
C HIS A 44 1.23 -9.01 20.48
N LEU A 45 2.19 -8.13 20.27
CA LEU A 45 2.21 -6.79 20.87
C LEU A 45 0.98 -5.97 20.45
N GLY A 46 0.61 -6.00 19.17
CA GLY A 46 -0.60 -5.35 18.66
C GLY A 46 -1.90 -5.84 19.34
N LYS A 47 -1.92 -7.11 19.82
CA LYS A 47 -3.05 -7.69 20.54
C LYS A 47 -3.05 -7.41 22.04
N THR A 48 -1.88 -7.25 22.67
CA THR A 48 -1.75 -7.33 24.14
C THR A 48 -1.16 -6.07 24.76
N HIS A 49 -0.27 -5.34 24.06
CA HIS A 49 0.40 -4.18 24.64
C HIS A 49 -0.61 -3.03 24.86
N PRO A 50 -0.70 -2.45 26.07
CA PRO A 50 -1.73 -1.46 26.41
C PRO A 50 -1.80 -0.26 25.46
N VAL A 51 -0.65 0.31 25.07
CA VAL A 51 -0.58 1.45 24.16
C VAL A 51 -1.03 1.07 22.76
N LEU A 52 -0.54 -0.07 22.22
CA LEU A 52 -0.90 -0.50 20.87
C LEU A 52 -2.38 -0.88 20.78
N THR A 53 -2.92 -1.57 21.78
CA THR A 53 -4.36 -1.92 21.83
C THR A 53 -5.26 -0.69 21.94
N GLN A 54 -4.80 0.36 22.61
CA GLN A 54 -5.50 1.64 22.63
C GLN A 54 -5.48 2.33 21.25
N ILE A 55 -4.31 2.37 20.60
CA ILE A 55 -4.13 2.99 19.28
C ILE A 55 -4.94 2.24 18.22
N ASN A 56 -4.82 0.92 18.15
CA ASN A 56 -5.52 0.10 17.15
C ASN A 56 -6.97 -0.23 17.54
N GLN A 57 -7.45 0.21 18.71
CA GLN A 57 -8.80 -0.02 19.21
C GLN A 57 -9.17 -1.51 19.29
N LYS A 58 -8.20 -2.35 19.69
CA LYS A 58 -8.34 -3.80 19.79
C LYS A 58 -8.73 -4.49 18.46
N SER A 59 -8.41 -3.88 17.34
CA SER A 59 -8.81 -4.35 16.00
C SER A 59 -8.36 -5.78 15.70
N LEU A 60 -7.16 -6.19 16.19
CA LEU A 60 -6.64 -7.54 16.02
C LEU A 60 -7.39 -8.62 16.83
N GLN A 61 -8.35 -8.23 17.69
CA GLN A 61 -9.23 -9.15 18.43
C GLN A 61 -10.58 -9.37 17.72
N SER A 62 -10.81 -8.73 16.55
CA SER A 62 -12.04 -8.86 15.78
C SER A 62 -12.20 -10.28 15.24
N GLN A 63 -13.44 -10.80 15.27
CA GLN A 63 -13.77 -12.11 14.67
C GLN A 63 -13.64 -12.12 13.14
N LYS A 64 -13.54 -10.94 12.50
CA LYS A 64 -13.37 -10.82 11.04
C LYS A 64 -11.92 -10.97 10.59
N ILE A 65 -10.95 -11.08 11.51
CA ILE A 65 -9.52 -11.14 11.15
C ILE A 65 -8.99 -12.57 11.25
N LYS A 66 -8.23 -12.96 10.24
CA LYS A 66 -7.36 -14.13 10.26
C LYS A 66 -5.92 -13.66 10.14
N ILE A 67 -5.09 -13.95 11.13
CA ILE A 67 -3.66 -13.64 11.13
C ILE A 67 -2.89 -14.88 10.70
N ILE A 68 -1.93 -14.69 9.79
CA ILE A 68 -1.03 -15.72 9.27
C ILE A 68 0.40 -15.19 9.41
N HIS A 69 1.27 -15.95 10.06
CA HIS A 69 2.68 -15.60 10.20
C HIS A 69 3.47 -16.28 9.10
N GLN A 70 3.74 -15.51 8.05
CA GLN A 70 4.44 -15.98 6.85
C GLN A 70 5.03 -14.80 6.08
N ASP A 71 6.06 -15.05 5.29
CA ASP A 71 6.55 -14.10 4.30
C ASP A 71 5.47 -13.80 3.24
N ALA A 72 5.36 -12.52 2.85
CA ALA A 72 4.31 -12.04 1.95
C ALA A 72 4.36 -12.70 0.55
N MET A 73 5.55 -12.83 -0.03
CA MET A 73 5.74 -13.47 -1.33
C MET A 73 5.37 -14.95 -1.28
N THR A 74 5.90 -15.65 -0.28
CA THR A 74 5.61 -17.08 -0.04
C THR A 74 4.11 -17.33 0.19
N PHE A 75 3.42 -16.42 0.89
CA PHE A 75 1.96 -16.52 1.06
C PHE A 75 1.23 -16.41 -0.27
N LEU A 76 1.60 -15.44 -1.11
CA LEU A 76 0.99 -15.25 -2.42
C LEU A 76 1.25 -16.45 -3.36
N GLU A 77 2.47 -16.99 -3.36
CA GLU A 77 2.83 -18.15 -4.20
C GLU A 77 2.07 -19.43 -3.83
N LYS A 78 1.70 -19.60 -2.56
CA LYS A 78 1.04 -20.80 -2.02
C LYS A 78 -0.47 -20.68 -1.87
N ASN A 79 -1.05 -19.58 -2.32
CA ASN A 79 -2.47 -19.27 -2.11
C ASN A 79 -3.12 -18.84 -3.42
N ASP A 80 -4.33 -19.33 -3.72
CA ASP A 80 -5.09 -18.96 -4.92
C ASP A 80 -6.27 -18.02 -4.61
N LYS A 81 -6.42 -17.60 -3.34
CA LYS A 81 -7.53 -16.73 -2.92
C LYS A 81 -7.40 -15.35 -3.53
N GLN A 82 -8.51 -14.84 -4.07
CA GLN A 82 -8.59 -13.47 -4.57
C GLN A 82 -9.23 -12.53 -3.54
N PHE A 83 -8.80 -11.27 -3.58
CA PHE A 83 -9.21 -10.22 -2.65
C PHE A 83 -9.75 -8.99 -3.39
N GLY A 84 -10.76 -8.37 -2.81
CA GLY A 84 -11.31 -7.12 -3.34
C GLY A 84 -10.43 -5.90 -3.03
N VAL A 85 -9.63 -5.98 -1.96
CA VAL A 85 -8.65 -4.96 -1.60
C VAL A 85 -7.39 -5.65 -1.07
N ILE A 86 -6.22 -5.21 -1.54
CA ILE A 86 -4.91 -5.64 -1.03
C ILE A 86 -4.17 -4.39 -0.53
N ILE A 87 -3.78 -4.41 0.74
CA ILE A 87 -2.98 -3.35 1.37
C ILE A 87 -1.59 -3.92 1.61
N ILE A 88 -0.57 -3.24 1.09
CA ILE A 88 0.83 -3.61 1.22
C ILE A 88 1.46 -2.58 2.15
N ASP A 89 1.64 -2.98 3.41
CA ASP A 89 2.16 -2.18 4.51
C ASP A 89 3.45 -2.83 5.03
N LEU A 90 4.43 -2.88 4.15
CA LEU A 90 5.75 -3.51 4.37
C LEU A 90 6.79 -2.44 4.70
N PRO A 91 7.93 -2.82 5.35
CA PRO A 91 9.03 -1.91 5.62
C PRO A 91 9.57 -1.25 4.35
N ASP A 92 10.27 -0.12 4.52
CA ASP A 92 10.96 0.56 3.43
C ASP A 92 12.02 -0.33 2.76
N PRO A 93 12.35 -0.06 1.47
CA PRO A 93 13.35 -0.80 0.72
C PRO A 93 14.78 -0.42 1.12
N ASP A 94 15.09 -0.43 2.42
CA ASP A 94 16.37 -0.04 3.02
C ASP A 94 17.42 -1.16 3.00
N THR A 95 16.98 -2.41 2.82
CA THR A 95 17.86 -3.58 2.69
C THR A 95 17.63 -4.30 1.36
N ILE A 96 18.67 -5.02 0.89
CA ILE A 96 18.58 -5.77 -0.37
C ILE A 96 17.57 -6.93 -0.26
N ASP A 97 17.40 -7.47 0.93
CA ASP A 97 16.47 -8.59 1.18
C ASP A 97 15.00 -8.19 0.99
N LEU A 98 14.67 -6.90 1.16
CA LEU A 98 13.31 -6.41 0.92
C LEU A 98 13.00 -6.12 -0.54
N MET A 99 13.99 -6.22 -1.45
CA MET A 99 13.76 -5.90 -2.87
C MET A 99 12.78 -6.82 -3.56
N HIS A 100 12.65 -8.06 -3.09
CA HIS A 100 11.73 -9.04 -3.67
C HIS A 100 10.26 -8.61 -3.51
N VAL A 101 9.86 -8.01 -2.36
CA VAL A 101 8.48 -7.53 -2.11
C VAL A 101 8.18 -6.16 -2.74
N TYR A 102 9.11 -5.63 -3.53
CA TYR A 102 8.95 -4.45 -4.38
C TYR A 102 9.27 -4.76 -5.85
N SER A 103 9.41 -6.05 -6.21
CA SER A 103 9.77 -6.47 -7.55
C SER A 103 8.58 -6.53 -8.51
N LEU A 104 8.88 -6.58 -9.81
CA LEU A 104 7.88 -6.82 -10.84
C LEU A 104 7.11 -8.12 -10.58
N ASP A 105 7.83 -9.19 -10.24
CA ASP A 105 7.25 -10.51 -9.96
C ASP A 105 6.25 -10.44 -8.80
N PHE A 106 6.59 -9.71 -7.73
CA PHE A 106 5.68 -9.49 -6.59
C PHE A 106 4.40 -8.77 -7.00
N TYR A 107 4.50 -7.70 -7.77
CA TYR A 107 3.30 -6.96 -8.22
C TYR A 107 2.47 -7.75 -9.24
N GLN A 108 3.07 -8.65 -10.03
CA GLN A 108 2.34 -9.58 -10.88
C GLN A 108 1.55 -10.61 -10.04
N LEU A 109 2.13 -11.13 -8.95
CA LEU A 109 1.40 -11.96 -7.98
C LEU A 109 0.25 -11.18 -7.33
N ILE A 110 0.47 -9.92 -6.93
CA ILE A 110 -0.61 -9.05 -6.43
C ILE A 110 -1.74 -8.91 -7.46
N ALA A 111 -1.42 -8.72 -8.75
CA ALA A 111 -2.42 -8.64 -9.81
C ALA A 111 -3.24 -9.94 -9.95
N HIS A 112 -2.59 -11.10 -9.82
CA HIS A 112 -3.24 -12.40 -9.85
C HIS A 112 -4.24 -12.57 -8.68
N HIS A 113 -3.88 -12.13 -7.48
CA HIS A 113 -4.71 -12.22 -6.28
C HIS A 113 -5.78 -11.12 -6.17
N LEU A 114 -5.82 -10.18 -7.10
CA LEU A 114 -6.78 -9.09 -7.09
C LEU A 114 -8.04 -9.48 -7.88
N MET A 115 -9.22 -9.43 -7.24
CA MET A 115 -10.50 -9.60 -7.93
C MET A 115 -10.66 -8.58 -9.06
N ARG A 116 -11.48 -8.88 -10.05
CA ARG A 116 -11.87 -7.89 -11.08
C ARG A 116 -12.50 -6.67 -10.42
N GLY A 117 -12.02 -5.47 -10.77
CA GLY A 117 -12.43 -4.21 -10.11
C GLY A 117 -11.92 -4.07 -8.67
N GLY A 118 -10.99 -4.93 -8.25
CA GLY A 118 -10.27 -4.81 -6.97
C GLY A 118 -9.22 -3.71 -7.00
N VAL A 119 -8.71 -3.36 -5.83
CA VAL A 119 -7.75 -2.27 -5.62
C VAL A 119 -6.60 -2.75 -4.77
N MET A 120 -5.38 -2.45 -5.17
CA MET A 120 -4.22 -2.54 -4.29
C MET A 120 -3.74 -1.15 -3.88
N ILE A 121 -3.06 -1.06 -2.73
CA ILE A 121 -2.36 0.12 -2.27
C ILE A 121 -1.07 -0.30 -1.59
N THR A 122 0.01 0.44 -1.86
CA THR A 122 1.31 0.26 -1.20
C THR A 122 1.86 1.60 -0.73
N GLN A 123 2.59 1.58 0.38
CA GLN A 123 3.54 2.65 0.67
C GLN A 123 4.64 2.65 -0.40
N ALA A 124 5.24 3.80 -0.67
CA ALA A 124 6.21 3.94 -1.76
C ALA A 124 7.34 4.92 -1.42
N THR A 125 7.74 4.97 -0.14
CA THR A 125 8.78 5.87 0.36
C THR A 125 8.52 7.36 0.05
N SER A 126 9.50 8.24 0.17
CA SER A 126 9.29 9.67 -0.01
C SER A 126 9.45 10.14 -1.45
N PRO A 127 8.44 10.77 -2.07
CA PRO A 127 8.58 11.41 -3.38
C PRO A 127 9.47 12.66 -3.33
N TYR A 128 9.83 13.13 -2.13
CA TYR A 128 10.69 14.28 -1.91
C TYR A 128 12.13 13.87 -1.60
N PHE A 129 12.34 13.05 -0.54
CA PHE A 129 13.69 12.66 -0.11
C PHE A 129 14.30 11.56 -0.96
N SER A 130 13.50 10.63 -1.46
CA SER A 130 13.95 9.51 -2.29
C SER A 130 13.14 9.40 -3.59
N LYS A 131 13.08 10.49 -4.34
CA LYS A 131 12.30 10.63 -5.56
C LYS A 131 12.51 9.50 -6.56
N LYS A 132 13.78 9.06 -6.76
CA LYS A 132 14.08 7.95 -7.70
C LYS A 132 13.50 6.63 -7.22
N ALA A 133 13.53 6.36 -5.92
CA ALA A 133 12.93 5.14 -5.37
C ALA A 133 11.40 5.16 -5.49
N PHE A 134 10.74 6.27 -5.15
CA PHE A 134 9.32 6.46 -5.35
C PHE A 134 8.90 6.21 -6.81
N LEU A 135 9.60 6.83 -7.76
CA LEU A 135 9.33 6.67 -9.18
C LEU A 135 9.63 5.25 -9.69
N CYS A 136 10.65 4.58 -9.13
CA CYS A 136 10.98 3.18 -9.44
C CYS A 136 9.83 2.25 -9.01
N ILE A 137 9.31 2.41 -7.80
CA ILE A 137 8.15 1.64 -7.31
C ILE A 137 6.94 1.89 -8.21
N LEU A 138 6.62 3.15 -8.50
CA LEU A 138 5.52 3.52 -9.39
C LEU A 138 5.65 2.86 -10.77
N LYS A 139 6.84 2.94 -11.38
CA LYS A 139 7.11 2.35 -12.70
C LYS A 139 7.04 0.83 -12.69
N THR A 140 7.50 0.20 -11.61
CA THR A 140 7.45 -1.25 -11.45
C THR A 140 6.00 -1.76 -11.35
N ILE A 141 5.15 -1.05 -10.60
CA ILE A 141 3.72 -1.36 -10.52
C ILE A 141 3.04 -1.20 -11.88
N GLN A 142 3.37 -0.14 -12.64
CA GLN A 142 2.83 0.05 -14.01
C GLN A 142 3.25 -1.08 -14.96
N ALA A 143 4.48 -1.57 -14.83
CA ALA A 143 4.99 -2.69 -15.63
C ALA A 143 4.32 -4.03 -15.28
N ALA A 144 3.69 -4.15 -14.11
CA ALA A 144 2.86 -5.30 -13.71
C ALA A 144 1.38 -5.14 -14.13
N ASP A 145 1.11 -4.39 -15.20
CA ASP A 145 -0.22 -4.15 -15.80
C ASP A 145 -1.24 -3.48 -14.87
N PHE A 146 -0.77 -2.56 -14.02
CA PHE A 146 -1.64 -1.71 -13.23
C PHE A 146 -1.83 -0.31 -13.83
N SER A 147 -3.07 0.15 -13.88
CA SER A 147 -3.40 1.58 -13.89
C SER A 147 -3.17 2.13 -12.50
N THR A 148 -2.33 3.15 -12.38
CA THR A 148 -1.86 3.66 -11.09
C THR A 148 -2.39 5.04 -10.77
N LEU A 149 -2.61 5.29 -9.49
CA LEU A 149 -2.85 6.63 -8.92
C LEU A 149 -1.83 6.85 -7.81
N PRO A 150 -0.69 7.51 -8.10
CA PRO A 150 0.22 7.94 -7.07
C PRO A 150 -0.41 9.06 -6.25
N PHE A 151 -0.12 9.08 -4.95
CA PHE A 151 -0.50 10.18 -4.05
C PHE A 151 0.50 10.29 -2.91
N HIS A 152 0.44 11.37 -2.16
CA HIS A 152 1.36 11.64 -1.07
C HIS A 152 0.65 12.32 0.09
N ASN A 153 1.26 12.25 1.26
CA ASN A 153 0.80 12.97 2.45
C ASN A 153 1.97 13.30 3.36
N HIS A 154 1.86 14.39 4.09
CA HIS A 154 2.82 14.71 5.13
C HIS A 154 2.58 13.83 6.36
N VAL A 155 3.58 13.02 6.71
CA VAL A 155 3.61 12.21 7.93
C VAL A 155 4.54 12.90 8.92
N PRO A 156 4.08 13.35 10.10
CA PRO A 156 4.86 14.21 11.01
C PRO A 156 6.25 13.68 11.38
N THR A 157 6.40 12.36 11.43
CA THR A 157 7.67 11.69 11.81
C THR A 157 8.54 11.30 10.62
N MET A 158 8.02 11.40 9.38
CA MET A 158 8.67 10.90 8.16
C MET A 158 8.74 11.96 7.05
N GLY A 159 8.10 13.11 7.25
CA GLY A 159 7.95 14.14 6.23
C GLY A 159 6.98 13.74 5.13
N GLU A 160 7.25 14.17 3.89
CA GLU A 160 6.41 13.89 2.74
C GLU A 160 6.54 12.44 2.30
N TRP A 161 5.48 11.66 2.46
CA TRP A 161 5.45 10.22 2.20
C TRP A 161 4.55 9.87 1.03
N GLY A 162 5.01 8.99 0.17
CA GLY A 162 4.35 8.59 -1.06
C GLY A 162 3.64 7.25 -0.94
N PHE A 163 2.58 7.14 -1.72
CA PHE A 163 1.76 5.93 -1.84
C PHE A 163 1.39 5.71 -3.30
N VAL A 164 1.18 4.47 -3.69
CA VAL A 164 0.66 4.12 -5.02
C VAL A 164 -0.57 3.23 -4.85
N LEU A 165 -1.69 3.69 -5.39
CA LEU A 165 -2.88 2.88 -5.56
C LEU A 165 -2.89 2.32 -6.98
N GLY A 166 -3.25 1.03 -7.12
CA GLY A 166 -3.32 0.33 -8.40
C GLY A 166 -4.62 -0.43 -8.58
N MET A 167 -5.11 -0.44 -9.82
CA MET A 167 -6.15 -1.34 -10.32
C MET A 167 -5.65 -1.95 -11.63
N ARG A 168 -6.05 -3.18 -11.97
CA ARG A 168 -5.61 -3.80 -13.23
C ARG A 168 -5.98 -2.94 -14.44
N GLN A 169 -5.09 -2.80 -15.41
CA GLN A 169 -5.32 -1.98 -16.63
C GLN A 169 -6.56 -2.44 -17.41
N GLY A 170 -6.85 -3.74 -17.44
CA GLY A 170 -8.05 -4.29 -18.07
C GLY A 170 -9.38 -3.89 -17.38
N ASP A 171 -9.34 -3.39 -16.13
CA ASP A 171 -10.52 -2.98 -15.39
C ASP A 171 -10.80 -1.46 -15.52
N ILE A 172 -9.75 -0.64 -15.64
CA ILE A 172 -9.86 0.83 -15.65
C ILE A 172 -8.62 1.48 -16.28
N SER A 173 -8.76 2.62 -16.95
CA SER A 173 -7.61 3.45 -17.36
C SER A 173 -7.10 4.33 -16.21
N ALA A 174 -5.83 4.76 -16.27
CA ALA A 174 -5.22 5.62 -15.26
C ALA A 174 -5.98 6.97 -15.11
N ASP A 175 -6.44 7.56 -16.22
CA ASP A 175 -7.22 8.80 -16.19
C ASP A 175 -8.56 8.63 -15.48
N HIS A 176 -9.27 7.54 -15.77
CA HIS A 176 -10.51 7.21 -15.06
C HIS A 176 -10.29 6.94 -13.57
N LEU A 177 -9.20 6.25 -13.23
CA LEU A 177 -8.84 5.99 -11.85
C LEU A 177 -8.57 7.30 -11.10
N LYS A 178 -7.81 8.21 -11.72
CA LYS A 178 -7.56 9.56 -11.16
C LYS A 178 -8.86 10.34 -10.99
N LYS A 179 -9.73 10.36 -12.00
CA LYS A 179 -11.03 11.03 -11.93
C LYS A 179 -11.88 10.48 -10.77
N ARG A 180 -11.96 9.17 -10.61
CA ARG A 180 -12.67 8.53 -9.48
C ARG A 180 -12.03 8.90 -8.14
N GLY A 181 -10.69 8.92 -8.05
CA GLY A 181 -9.97 9.35 -6.84
C GLY A 181 -10.31 10.77 -6.42
N LEU A 182 -10.36 11.71 -7.37
CA LEU A 182 -10.71 13.11 -7.13
C LEU A 182 -12.17 13.34 -6.70
N GLN A 183 -13.05 12.37 -6.96
CA GLN A 183 -14.48 12.42 -6.63
C GLN A 183 -14.82 11.70 -5.31
N LEU A 184 -13.84 11.14 -4.60
CA LEU A 184 -14.07 10.44 -3.35
C LEU A 184 -14.66 11.36 -2.28
N THR A 185 -15.61 10.80 -1.53
CA THR A 185 -16.21 11.44 -0.33
C THR A 185 -16.08 10.49 0.85
N PHE A 186 -16.05 11.05 2.06
CA PHE A 186 -15.82 10.29 3.30
C PHE A 186 -16.85 10.62 4.39
N LYS A 187 -17.96 11.27 4.04
CA LYS A 187 -18.97 11.78 4.99
C LYS A 187 -19.65 10.70 5.83
N ASP A 188 -19.68 9.46 5.36
CA ASP A 188 -20.34 8.31 6.00
C ASP A 188 -19.37 7.44 6.82
N ILE A 189 -18.11 7.88 6.96
CA ILE A 189 -17.09 7.20 7.75
C ILE A 189 -16.40 8.21 8.67
N ASP A 190 -16.25 7.83 9.94
CA ASP A 190 -15.53 8.62 10.92
C ASP A 190 -14.02 8.60 10.62
N CYS A 191 -13.55 9.62 9.90
CA CYS A 191 -12.16 9.85 9.53
C CYS A 191 -11.62 11.05 10.30
N ARG A 192 -10.46 10.90 10.96
CA ARG A 192 -9.84 11.99 11.72
C ARG A 192 -9.12 13.01 10.83
N PHE A 193 -8.64 12.58 9.68
CA PHE A 193 -7.78 13.42 8.81
C PHE A 193 -8.39 13.60 7.42
N ILE A 194 -8.86 12.52 6.78
CA ILE A 194 -9.21 12.55 5.36
C ILE A 194 -10.63 13.05 5.13
N ASP A 195 -10.74 14.05 4.27
CA ASP A 195 -11.98 14.48 3.62
C ASP A 195 -11.77 14.59 2.10
N SER A 196 -12.75 15.12 1.37
CA SER A 196 -12.65 15.27 -0.08
C SER A 196 -11.57 16.27 -0.52
N ASN A 197 -11.27 17.28 0.29
CA ASN A 197 -10.25 18.28 -0.03
C ASN A 197 -8.85 17.73 0.28
N ALA A 198 -8.66 17.08 1.43
CA ALA A 198 -7.43 16.39 1.77
C ALA A 198 -7.10 15.34 0.70
N MET A 199 -8.07 14.52 0.27
CA MET A 199 -7.83 13.53 -0.80
C MET A 199 -7.39 14.18 -2.10
N LYS A 200 -7.98 15.30 -2.50
CA LYS A 200 -7.56 16.04 -3.70
C LYS A 200 -6.13 16.55 -3.56
N SER A 201 -5.79 17.19 -2.43
CA SER A 201 -4.43 17.70 -2.20
C SER A 201 -3.38 16.59 -2.25
N MET A 202 -3.69 15.41 -1.73
CA MET A 202 -2.81 14.24 -1.77
C MET A 202 -2.54 13.73 -3.18
N ILE A 203 -3.48 13.87 -4.13
CA ILE A 203 -3.35 13.38 -5.52
C ILE A 203 -2.51 14.34 -6.39
N TYR A 204 -2.44 15.62 -6.05
CA TYR A 204 -1.71 16.61 -6.84
C TYR A 204 -0.27 16.77 -6.34
N PHE A 205 0.69 16.51 -7.21
CA PHE A 205 2.12 16.74 -6.98
C PHE A 205 2.54 18.11 -7.51
N GLY A 206 3.58 18.66 -6.91
CA GLY A 206 4.25 19.85 -7.43
C GLY A 206 4.77 19.62 -8.87
N LYS A 207 4.92 20.72 -9.62
CA LYS A 207 5.39 20.69 -11.02
C LYS A 207 6.72 19.92 -11.13
N GLY A 208 6.77 18.94 -12.01
CA GLY A 208 8.00 18.19 -12.33
C GLY A 208 8.31 17.03 -11.39
N VAL A 209 7.55 16.77 -10.33
CA VAL A 209 7.83 15.63 -9.43
C VAL A 209 7.77 14.30 -10.19
N LEU A 210 6.76 14.11 -11.02
CA LEU A 210 6.56 12.87 -11.78
C LEU A 210 7.28 12.84 -13.15
N ASN A 211 7.87 13.95 -13.59
CA ASN A 211 8.47 14.07 -14.94
C ASN A 211 9.69 13.17 -15.17
N HIS A 212 10.34 12.69 -14.11
CA HIS A 212 11.52 11.82 -14.21
C HIS A 212 11.17 10.32 -14.24
N LEU A 213 9.89 9.97 -14.27
CA LEU A 213 9.44 8.57 -14.33
C LEU A 213 10.06 7.76 -15.49
N PRO A 214 10.22 8.28 -16.71
CA PRO A 214 10.88 7.54 -17.80
C PRO A 214 12.33 7.18 -17.51
N ASN A 215 13.04 7.96 -16.70
CA ASN A 215 14.49 7.86 -16.45
C ASN A 215 14.86 6.82 -15.37
N VAL A 216 13.88 6.27 -14.64
CA VAL A 216 14.14 5.21 -13.65
C VAL A 216 13.93 3.84 -14.28
N GLN A 217 14.58 2.84 -13.70
CA GLN A 217 14.44 1.44 -14.14
C GLN A 217 13.34 0.73 -13.33
N ILE A 218 12.86 -0.38 -13.88
CA ILE A 218 11.95 -1.31 -13.19
C ILE A 218 12.77 -2.14 -12.20
N ASN A 219 12.26 -2.35 -11.00
CA ASN A 219 12.85 -3.24 -10.01
C ASN A 219 12.40 -4.67 -10.27
N THR A 220 13.35 -5.58 -10.51
CA THR A 220 13.08 -7.01 -10.70
C THR A 220 13.91 -7.82 -9.72
N HIS A 221 13.54 -9.08 -9.51
CA HIS A 221 14.34 -9.97 -8.66
C HIS A 221 15.79 -10.12 -9.15
N LEU A 222 16.00 -10.22 -10.46
CA LEU A 222 17.33 -10.34 -11.06
C LEU A 222 18.10 -9.01 -11.12
N ARG A 223 17.42 -7.87 -11.02
CA ARG A 223 18.02 -6.54 -11.08
C ARG A 223 17.40 -5.63 -10.02
N PRO A 224 17.83 -5.76 -8.76
CA PRO A 224 17.28 -5.02 -7.61
C PRO A 224 17.81 -3.58 -7.55
N VAL A 225 17.36 -2.72 -8.48
CA VAL A 225 17.83 -1.32 -8.59
C VAL A 225 17.24 -0.39 -7.54
N LEU A 226 16.11 -0.76 -6.95
CA LEU A 226 15.36 0.09 -6.02
C LEU A 226 16.20 0.44 -4.78
N HIS A 227 16.93 -0.51 -4.23
CA HIS A 227 17.79 -0.29 -3.07
C HIS A 227 18.82 0.81 -3.31
N GLN A 228 19.48 0.83 -4.48
CA GLN A 228 20.43 1.88 -4.83
C GLN A 228 19.74 3.25 -4.93
N TYR A 229 18.53 3.30 -5.50
CA TYR A 229 17.75 4.53 -5.57
C TYR A 229 17.33 5.03 -4.18
N TYR A 230 16.98 4.11 -3.28
CA TYR A 230 16.62 4.44 -1.90
C TYR A 230 17.82 5.01 -1.13
N LEU A 231 18.97 4.33 -1.16
CA LEU A 231 20.20 4.79 -0.50
C LEU A 231 20.74 6.12 -1.07
N SER A 232 20.47 6.43 -2.34
CA SER A 232 20.86 7.71 -2.94
C SER A 232 19.92 8.87 -2.59
N GLY A 233 18.94 8.66 -1.72
CA GLY A 233 18.02 9.67 -1.24
C GLY A 233 18.67 10.70 -0.30
N ASN A 234 18.09 11.89 -0.21
CA ASN A 234 18.54 12.98 0.67
C ASN A 234 17.94 12.87 2.07
N TRP A 235 18.19 11.78 2.77
CA TRP A 235 17.62 11.49 4.09
C TRP A 235 18.17 12.37 5.23
N GLY A 236 19.30 13.05 5.01
CA GLY A 236 20.00 13.86 6.01
C GLY A 236 19.50 15.31 6.13
N VAL A 237 18.35 15.65 5.60
CA VAL A 237 17.81 17.02 5.55
C VAL A 237 16.89 17.36 6.74
N TYR A 238 16.72 16.43 7.71
CA TYR A 238 16.01 16.65 8.98
C TYR A 238 16.92 16.52 10.17
#